data_5c12a4be1456a2aead5ea51f060e8787
#
_entry.id   5c12a4be1456a2aead5ea51f060e8787
#
_cell.length_a   1.000
_cell.length_b   1.000
_cell.length_c   1.000
_cell.angle_alpha   90.00
_cell.angle_beta   90.00
_cell.angle_gamma   90.00
#
_symmetry.space_group_name_H-M   'P 1'
#
loop_
_entity.id
_entity.type
_entity.pdbx_description
1 polymer ?
#
loop_
_entity_poly.entity_id
_entity_poly.type
_entity_poly.pdbx_seq_one_letter_code
_entity_poly.pdbx_strand_id
1 'polypeptide(L)'
;MTLRTLYQTLLDSDMARLHVIAQQWDITVVAERKPDVAAELADAMAHAEAVERVLADLDDAARAALDDLLRHNGALPWAIFIRRWGELRAVGPGRLEREELWREPVSAVERLWYLGLVQRAFATWAGGQVEMAFVPEELSLYMPVAVPLDVVPPKPAPPPAQQIAGTDVLADDLVTLFAALQMETLNPAAANEKTAWMRLPQASALLETLALEQGWLQRDERDALRPVAEPMLAWLQVDGWSQWAALARAWMESARWNDLAAVPTLHPDPVREWPVDPRAARQAFLDLVRHCAPDTWYALVEFIAFVREQNMDVLRPDGDYDVWALRDAATDRPLRGIEAWDVVEGAWIAFVLTGPLFWLGMVDLDNEPVTCFRLSAAGAALLELGAPPALPEPPPLRLSEDGVIGVPLRRRYARFQVRRIAQPLTWDEDYRYRLTPTSLTLARQQRIPVTRILAFLAEATGQALPAHLRSAIESVYQGRETARLEQVWLLRVPDPAVLEHPALRRFIRESLGEGMALIHAADRAKVVAVLARNGILPETDIR
;
A
#
# COMPACT_ATOMS: atom_id res chain seq x y z
N MET A 1 20.13 20.41 -3.14
CA MET A 1 19.67 21.33 -2.08
C MET A 1 20.66 22.47 -2.05
N THR A 2 20.22 23.75 -2.16
CA THR A 2 21.14 24.89 -2.10
C THR A 2 21.19 25.36 -0.65
N LEU A 3 22.23 25.00 0.06
CA LEU A 3 22.52 25.48 1.43
C LEU A 3 23.33 26.78 1.36
N ARG A 4 23.41 27.48 2.50
CA ARG A 4 24.13 28.74 2.60
C ARG A 4 25.64 28.50 2.52
N THR A 5 26.37 29.49 1.96
CA THR A 5 27.83 29.48 1.95
C THR A 5 28.39 29.68 3.36
N LEU A 6 29.67 29.33 3.55
CA LEU A 6 30.35 29.56 4.83
C LEU A 6 30.28 31.04 5.25
N TYR A 7 30.56 31.96 4.32
CA TYR A 7 30.45 33.40 4.57
C TYR A 7 29.05 33.80 5.02
N GLN A 8 27.99 33.32 4.34
CA GLN A 8 26.61 33.68 4.70
C GLN A 8 26.24 33.18 6.09
N THR A 9 26.67 31.97 6.48
CA THR A 9 26.39 31.42 7.82
C THR A 9 27.14 32.13 8.92
N LEU A 10 28.40 32.53 8.68
CA LEU A 10 29.18 33.34 9.60
C LEU A 10 28.58 34.75 9.74
N LEU A 11 28.10 35.36 8.67
CA LEU A 11 27.43 36.65 8.69
C LEU A 11 26.13 36.61 9.52
N ASP A 12 25.42 35.52 9.57
CA ASP A 12 24.23 35.34 10.41
C ASP A 12 24.56 35.12 11.90
N SER A 13 25.77 34.67 12.22
CA SER A 13 26.23 34.45 13.59
C SER A 13 26.42 35.78 14.35
N ASP A 14 26.32 35.79 15.69
CA ASP A 14 26.68 36.94 16.51
C ASP A 14 28.21 37.08 16.60
N MET A 15 28.65 38.30 17.01
CA MET A 15 30.09 38.58 17.11
C MET A 15 30.81 37.70 18.13
N ALA A 16 30.14 37.35 19.25
CA ALA A 16 30.74 36.49 20.26
C ALA A 16 31.09 35.12 19.68
N ARG A 17 30.16 34.53 18.90
CA ARG A 17 30.43 33.25 18.22
C ARG A 17 31.53 33.38 17.17
N LEU A 18 31.59 34.48 16.41
CA LEU A 18 32.68 34.71 15.45
C LEU A 18 34.04 34.77 16.14
N HIS A 19 34.15 35.44 17.28
CA HIS A 19 35.37 35.47 18.08
C HIS A 19 35.74 34.11 18.63
N VAL A 20 34.75 33.29 19.07
CA VAL A 20 34.97 31.92 19.52
C VAL A 20 35.53 31.07 18.37
N ILE A 21 34.94 31.13 17.16
CA ILE A 21 35.43 30.44 15.99
C ILE A 21 36.87 30.87 15.68
N ALA A 22 37.16 32.18 15.64
CA ALA A 22 38.49 32.69 15.42
C ALA A 22 39.51 32.09 16.41
N GLN A 23 39.18 32.11 17.70
CA GLN A 23 40.02 31.54 18.74
C GLN A 23 40.23 30.03 18.61
N GLN A 24 39.19 29.27 18.28
CA GLN A 24 39.27 27.80 18.10
C GLN A 24 40.11 27.40 16.88
N TRP A 25 40.17 28.25 15.86
CA TRP A 25 40.96 28.02 14.63
C TRP A 25 42.35 28.68 14.69
N ASP A 26 42.68 29.34 15.78
CA ASP A 26 43.92 30.13 15.92
C ASP A 26 44.07 31.18 14.81
N ILE A 27 42.97 31.84 14.45
CA ILE A 27 42.91 32.89 13.42
C ILE A 27 42.92 34.27 14.10
N THR A 28 43.90 35.10 13.71
CA THR A 28 43.95 36.50 14.15
C THR A 28 43.07 37.34 13.23
N VAL A 29 41.94 37.85 13.73
CA VAL A 29 41.04 38.74 13.00
C VAL A 29 41.44 40.19 13.26
N VAL A 30 41.60 40.98 12.20
CA VAL A 30 41.98 42.37 12.25
C VAL A 30 40.76 43.30 12.09
N ALA A 31 39.72 42.80 11.40
CA ALA A 31 38.51 43.55 11.14
C ALA A 31 37.67 43.78 12.42
N GLU A 32 36.99 44.94 12.51
CA GLU A 32 36.10 45.27 13.61
C GLU A 32 34.60 45.14 13.24
N ARG A 33 34.28 45.21 11.93
CA ARG A 33 32.90 45.16 11.46
C ARG A 33 32.50 43.73 11.16
N LYS A 34 31.33 43.32 11.59
CA LYS A 34 30.81 41.94 11.45
C LYS A 34 30.96 41.35 10.04
N PRO A 35 30.58 42.06 8.94
CA PRO A 35 30.75 41.51 7.59
C PRO A 35 32.21 41.24 7.23
N ASP A 36 33.10 42.11 7.67
CA ASP A 36 34.53 42.03 7.38
C ASP A 36 35.17 40.87 8.20
N VAL A 37 34.78 40.72 9.47
CA VAL A 37 35.15 39.60 10.34
C VAL A 37 34.69 38.27 9.73
N ALA A 38 33.42 38.21 9.29
CA ALA A 38 32.88 36.99 8.66
C ALA A 38 33.63 36.63 7.35
N ALA A 39 34.04 37.63 6.57
CA ALA A 39 34.82 37.42 5.34
C ALA A 39 36.24 36.93 5.64
N GLU A 40 36.95 37.57 6.60
CA GLU A 40 38.30 37.12 7.02
C GLU A 40 38.28 35.68 7.55
N LEU A 41 37.26 35.33 8.36
CA LEU A 41 37.11 33.97 8.89
C LEU A 41 36.80 32.98 7.77
N ALA A 42 35.84 33.29 6.89
CA ALA A 42 35.48 32.39 5.79
C ALA A 42 36.70 32.08 4.89
N ASP A 43 37.48 33.06 4.58
CA ASP A 43 38.70 32.91 3.76
C ASP A 43 39.76 32.07 4.50
N ALA A 44 40.05 32.39 5.77
CA ALA A 44 41.02 31.67 6.57
C ALA A 44 40.65 30.22 6.88
N MET A 45 39.36 29.91 7.03
CA MET A 45 38.85 28.57 7.29
C MET A 45 38.83 27.68 6.03
N ALA A 46 38.66 28.25 4.84
CA ALA A 46 38.54 27.51 3.58
C ALA A 46 39.92 27.08 3.00
N HIS A 47 40.79 26.54 3.84
CA HIS A 47 42.10 26.01 3.44
C HIS A 47 42.34 24.61 4.01
N ALA A 48 42.92 23.73 3.21
CA ALA A 48 43.15 22.32 3.58
C ALA A 48 43.90 22.17 4.92
N GLU A 49 45.04 22.88 5.09
CA GLU A 49 45.85 22.78 6.31
C GLU A 49 45.13 23.27 7.56
N ALA A 50 44.25 24.27 7.43
CA ALA A 50 43.45 24.78 8.54
C ALA A 50 42.35 23.78 8.95
N VAL A 51 41.64 23.20 7.97
CA VAL A 51 40.64 22.15 8.19
C VAL A 51 41.26 20.90 8.81
N GLU A 52 42.38 20.37 8.25
CA GLU A 52 43.09 19.20 8.74
C GLU A 52 43.51 19.35 10.21
N ARG A 53 44.04 20.50 10.61
CA ARG A 53 44.43 20.80 11.98
C ARG A 53 43.24 20.74 12.94
N VAL A 54 42.13 21.38 12.60
CA VAL A 54 40.92 21.39 13.43
C VAL A 54 40.29 20.01 13.51
N LEU A 55 40.28 19.26 12.40
CA LEU A 55 39.82 17.87 12.39
C LEU A 55 40.70 16.95 13.24
N ALA A 56 42.02 17.16 13.29
CA ALA A 56 42.92 16.37 14.12
C ALA A 56 42.65 16.55 15.62
N ASP A 57 42.12 17.71 16.04
CA ASP A 57 41.82 18.06 17.45
C ASP A 57 40.37 17.67 17.88
N LEU A 58 39.60 17.01 17.01
CA LEU A 58 38.28 16.54 17.36
C LEU A 58 38.37 15.29 18.24
N ASP A 59 37.55 15.27 19.31
CA ASP A 59 37.29 14.04 20.07
C ASP A 59 36.48 13.03 19.24
N ASP A 60 36.43 11.78 19.72
CA ASP A 60 35.78 10.69 19.01
C ASP A 60 34.28 10.96 18.75
N ALA A 61 33.58 11.59 19.68
CA ALA A 61 32.15 11.89 19.55
C ALA A 61 31.88 12.97 18.50
N ALA A 62 32.66 14.07 18.51
CA ALA A 62 32.53 15.14 17.52
C ALA A 62 32.93 14.65 16.12
N ARG A 63 33.96 13.78 16.04
CA ARG A 63 34.36 13.15 14.77
C ARG A 63 33.24 12.27 14.22
N ALA A 64 32.66 11.40 15.05
CA ALA A 64 31.56 10.52 14.66
C ALA A 64 30.31 11.32 14.21
N ALA A 65 30.02 12.44 14.89
CA ALA A 65 28.90 13.32 14.52
C ALA A 65 29.14 14.00 13.16
N LEU A 66 30.36 14.46 12.91
CA LEU A 66 30.74 15.05 11.62
C LEU A 66 30.69 14.00 10.50
N ASP A 67 31.21 12.81 10.73
CA ASP A 67 31.16 11.70 9.79
C ASP A 67 29.72 11.29 9.45
N ASP A 68 28.79 11.36 10.43
CA ASP A 68 27.36 11.11 10.19
C ASP A 68 26.77 12.14 9.22
N LEU A 69 27.07 13.42 9.39
CA LEU A 69 26.67 14.45 8.42
C LEU A 69 27.24 14.19 7.04
N LEU A 70 28.54 13.90 6.95
CA LEU A 70 29.22 13.68 5.66
C LEU A 70 28.65 12.45 4.92
N ARG A 71 28.27 11.37 5.62
CA ARG A 71 27.58 10.22 5.03
C ARG A 71 26.22 10.58 4.45
N HIS A 72 25.57 11.60 4.99
CA HIS A 72 24.29 12.13 4.50
C HIS A 72 24.48 13.33 3.55
N ASN A 73 25.52 13.32 2.75
CA ASN A 73 25.87 14.40 1.81
C ASN A 73 26.04 15.77 2.49
N GLY A 74 26.59 15.78 3.69
CA GLY A 74 26.90 16.98 4.46
C GLY A 74 25.72 17.66 5.13
N ALA A 75 24.52 17.06 5.16
CA ALA A 75 23.35 17.67 5.78
C ALA A 75 22.36 16.65 6.36
N LEU A 76 21.78 16.97 7.52
CA LEU A 76 20.70 16.25 8.17
C LEU A 76 19.68 17.24 8.75
N PRO A 77 18.40 16.85 8.90
CA PRO A 77 17.45 17.62 9.72
C PRO A 77 18.02 17.89 11.12
N TRP A 78 17.91 19.14 11.57
CA TRP A 78 18.45 19.54 12.86
C TRP A 78 17.93 18.69 14.02
N ALA A 79 16.64 18.38 14.03
CA ALA A 79 16.02 17.53 15.04
C ALA A 79 16.64 16.14 15.12
N ILE A 80 16.97 15.52 13.96
CA ILE A 80 17.65 14.22 13.91
C ILE A 80 19.07 14.35 14.44
N PHE A 81 19.80 15.38 14.00
CA PHE A 81 21.19 15.59 14.36
C PHE A 81 21.38 15.77 15.87
N ILE A 82 20.57 16.67 16.50
CA ILE A 82 20.67 16.90 17.95
C ILE A 82 20.22 15.68 18.77
N ARG A 83 19.22 14.94 18.31
CA ARG A 83 18.78 13.73 18.99
C ARG A 83 19.88 12.64 19.02
N ARG A 84 20.67 12.52 17.96
CA ARG A 84 21.75 11.53 17.87
C ARG A 84 23.00 11.96 18.63
N TRP A 85 23.37 13.24 18.55
CA TRP A 85 24.68 13.73 18.95
C TRP A 85 24.66 14.73 20.11
N GLY A 86 23.47 14.97 20.68
CA GLY A 86 23.26 15.83 21.83
C GLY A 86 22.85 17.26 21.47
N GLU A 87 22.27 17.94 22.43
CA GLU A 87 21.68 19.27 22.25
C GLU A 87 22.72 20.40 22.21
N LEU A 88 22.33 21.51 21.59
CA LEU A 88 23.02 22.78 21.64
C LEU A 88 22.36 23.64 22.73
N ARG A 89 23.13 24.08 23.73
CA ARG A 89 22.63 25.01 24.75
C ARG A 89 22.18 26.35 24.13
N ALA A 90 20.97 26.76 24.46
CA ALA A 90 20.47 28.10 24.07
C ALA A 90 21.09 29.14 25.00
N VAL A 91 22.15 29.81 24.56
CA VAL A 91 22.86 30.83 25.34
C VAL A 91 22.98 32.13 24.56
N GLY A 92 22.82 33.26 25.25
CA GLY A 92 23.05 34.57 24.65
C GLY A 92 24.55 34.92 24.59
N PRO A 93 24.95 35.86 23.69
CA PRO A 93 26.35 36.21 23.44
C PRO A 93 27.15 36.57 24.69
N GLY A 94 26.57 37.41 25.57
CA GLY A 94 27.26 37.84 26.78
C GLY A 94 27.47 36.76 27.84
N ARG A 95 26.67 35.68 27.82
CA ARG A 95 26.88 34.51 28.68
C ARG A 95 27.94 33.58 28.06
N LEU A 96 27.91 33.42 26.74
CA LEU A 96 28.90 32.66 26.00
C LEU A 96 30.31 33.17 26.32
N GLU A 97 30.54 34.49 26.19
CA GLU A 97 31.86 35.11 26.45
C GLU A 97 32.27 34.99 27.92
N ARG A 98 31.37 35.26 28.85
CA ARG A 98 31.67 35.30 30.29
C ARG A 98 32.00 33.93 30.87
N GLU A 99 31.30 32.90 30.43
CA GLU A 99 31.43 31.54 30.97
C GLU A 99 32.35 30.67 30.10
N GLU A 100 32.87 31.21 28.99
CA GLU A 100 33.76 30.50 28.04
C GLU A 100 33.26 29.08 27.69
N LEU A 101 31.94 28.94 27.42
CA LEU A 101 31.24 27.64 27.30
C LEU A 101 31.80 26.74 26.21
N TRP A 102 32.48 27.30 25.21
CA TRP A 102 33.14 26.54 24.14
C TRP A 102 34.34 25.69 24.61
N ARG A 103 34.87 25.99 25.81
CA ARG A 103 35.97 25.20 26.40
C ARG A 103 35.50 23.86 26.98
N GLU A 104 34.23 23.83 27.41
CA GLU A 104 33.57 22.65 27.99
C GLU A 104 32.24 22.42 27.29
N PRO A 105 32.24 22.00 26.01
CA PRO A 105 31.03 21.67 25.27
C PRO A 105 30.32 20.47 25.90
N VAL A 106 28.99 20.53 26.02
CA VAL A 106 28.20 19.46 26.66
C VAL A 106 27.83 18.34 25.68
N SER A 107 28.07 18.56 24.39
CA SER A 107 27.72 17.59 23.34
C SER A 107 28.64 17.72 22.12
N ALA A 108 28.64 16.68 21.29
CA ALA A 108 29.33 16.70 19.99
C ALA A 108 28.78 17.81 19.08
N VAL A 109 27.45 18.03 19.09
CA VAL A 109 26.81 19.12 18.32
C VAL A 109 27.36 20.47 18.77
N GLU A 110 27.46 20.72 20.07
CA GLU A 110 27.94 21.98 20.61
C GLU A 110 29.43 22.20 20.29
N ARG A 111 30.25 21.16 20.35
CA ARG A 111 31.66 21.21 19.93
C ARG A 111 31.80 21.63 18.47
N LEU A 112 31.07 20.95 17.57
CA LEU A 112 31.10 21.25 16.13
C LEU A 112 30.52 22.65 15.81
N TRP A 113 29.52 23.07 16.57
CA TRP A 113 28.92 24.39 16.46
C TRP A 113 29.89 25.53 16.81
N TYR A 114 30.63 25.39 17.91
CA TYR A 114 31.61 26.39 18.31
C TYR A 114 32.85 26.41 17.44
N LEU A 115 33.16 25.27 16.79
CA LEU A 115 34.17 25.21 15.75
C LEU A 115 33.70 25.82 14.41
N GLY A 116 32.41 26.11 14.25
CA GLY A 116 31.86 26.58 12.98
C GLY A 116 31.85 25.52 11.87
N LEU A 117 32.16 24.24 12.18
CA LEU A 117 32.13 23.13 11.23
C LEU A 117 30.69 22.75 10.86
N VAL A 118 29.76 22.90 11.78
CA VAL A 118 28.32 22.65 11.57
C VAL A 118 27.54 23.96 11.68
N GLN A 119 26.65 24.15 10.73
CA GLN A 119 25.80 25.33 10.60
C GLN A 119 24.32 24.92 10.58
N ARG A 120 23.41 25.91 10.77
CA ARG A 120 21.96 25.71 10.68
C ARG A 120 21.36 26.61 9.62
N ALA A 121 20.44 26.08 8.84
CA ALA A 121 19.62 26.87 7.92
C ALA A 121 18.32 26.14 7.60
N PHE A 122 17.27 26.90 7.27
CA PHE A 122 16.07 26.31 6.69
C PHE A 122 16.30 25.97 5.23
N ALA A 123 15.88 24.78 4.84
CA ALA A 123 15.92 24.30 3.45
C ALA A 123 14.67 23.49 3.12
N THR A 124 14.37 23.36 1.83
CA THR A 124 13.29 22.48 1.38
C THR A 124 13.76 21.02 1.49
N TRP A 125 13.10 20.25 2.32
CA TRP A 125 13.36 18.83 2.56
C TRP A 125 12.06 18.06 2.65
N ALA A 126 11.97 16.90 1.98
CA ALA A 126 10.79 16.04 1.98
C ALA A 126 9.45 16.77 1.71
N GLY A 127 9.48 17.84 0.91
CA GLY A 127 8.30 18.64 0.56
C GLY A 127 7.96 19.80 1.52
N GLY A 128 8.71 19.96 2.64
CA GLY A 128 8.52 21.03 3.65
C GLY A 128 9.74 21.94 3.83
N GLN A 129 9.58 23.01 4.61
CA GLN A 129 10.70 23.83 5.09
C GLN A 129 11.17 23.26 6.43
N VAL A 130 12.36 22.67 6.44
CA VAL A 130 12.96 22.01 7.60
C VAL A 130 14.25 22.70 7.99
N GLU A 131 14.49 22.85 9.29
CA GLU A 131 15.77 23.31 9.80
C GLU A 131 16.81 22.20 9.66
N MET A 132 17.91 22.48 8.97
CA MET A 132 18.97 21.52 8.66
C MET A 132 20.24 21.84 9.43
N ALA A 133 20.89 20.82 9.98
CA ALA A 133 22.30 20.87 10.32
C ALA A 133 23.09 20.58 9.05
N PHE A 134 24.12 21.34 8.76
CA PHE A 134 24.95 21.09 7.57
C PHE A 134 26.39 21.57 7.73
N VAL A 135 27.26 20.96 6.94
CA VAL A 135 28.62 21.39 6.74
C VAL A 135 28.67 22.29 5.51
N PRO A 136 29.17 23.55 5.61
CA PRO A 136 29.36 24.39 4.42
C PRO A 136 30.21 23.70 3.35
N GLU A 137 29.81 23.88 2.08
CA GLU A 137 30.47 23.21 0.95
C GLU A 137 31.97 23.55 0.89
N GLU A 138 32.33 24.82 1.18
CA GLU A 138 33.70 25.28 1.18
C GLU A 138 34.60 24.53 2.19
N LEU A 139 34.02 24.05 3.30
CA LEU A 139 34.74 23.22 4.27
C LEU A 139 34.72 21.73 3.87
N SER A 140 33.60 21.26 3.33
CA SER A 140 33.43 19.86 2.97
C SER A 140 34.41 19.41 1.86
N LEU A 141 34.87 20.34 1.02
CA LEU A 141 35.88 20.08 -0.01
C LEU A 141 37.22 19.56 0.55
N TYR A 142 37.53 19.89 1.79
CA TYR A 142 38.79 19.54 2.47
C TYR A 142 38.61 18.44 3.51
N MET A 143 37.38 17.90 3.64
CA MET A 143 37.09 16.84 4.58
C MET A 143 37.28 15.44 3.94
N PRO A 144 37.60 14.42 4.74
CA PRO A 144 37.70 13.05 4.22
C PRO A 144 36.35 12.61 3.69
N VAL A 145 36.37 11.81 2.62
CA VAL A 145 35.14 11.17 2.11
C VAL A 145 34.66 10.17 3.18
N ALA A 146 33.44 10.38 3.66
CA ALA A 146 32.85 9.48 4.63
C ALA A 146 32.67 8.08 4.03
N VAL A 147 33.16 7.07 4.74
CA VAL A 147 32.93 5.67 4.36
C VAL A 147 31.49 5.32 4.72
N PRO A 148 30.69 4.76 3.80
CA PRO A 148 29.38 4.22 4.14
C PRO A 148 29.50 3.21 5.26
N LEU A 149 28.60 3.25 6.23
CA LEU A 149 28.52 2.18 7.23
C LEU A 149 27.97 0.92 6.56
N ASP A 150 28.62 -0.19 6.78
CA ASP A 150 28.06 -1.48 6.40
C ASP A 150 26.80 -1.73 7.25
N VAL A 151 25.65 -1.78 6.60
CA VAL A 151 24.41 -2.15 7.28
C VAL A 151 24.49 -3.63 7.66
N VAL A 152 24.45 -3.91 8.94
CA VAL A 152 24.37 -5.31 9.41
C VAL A 152 22.98 -5.84 9.06
N PRO A 153 22.88 -6.88 8.21
CA PRO A 153 21.58 -7.42 7.81
C PRO A 153 20.76 -7.89 9.01
N PRO A 154 19.42 -7.91 8.91
CA PRO A 154 18.58 -8.43 9.97
C PRO A 154 18.87 -9.93 10.22
N LYS A 155 18.75 -10.35 11.47
CA LYS A 155 19.06 -11.74 11.87
C LYS A 155 18.05 -12.72 11.29
N PRO A 156 18.49 -13.78 10.59
CA PRO A 156 17.61 -14.82 10.11
C PRO A 156 16.86 -15.56 11.23
N ALA A 157 15.61 -15.91 10.97
CA ALA A 157 14.79 -16.76 11.81
C ALA A 157 14.67 -18.19 11.24
N PRO A 158 14.40 -19.20 12.06
CA PRO A 158 14.11 -20.54 11.55
C PRO A 158 12.80 -20.52 10.71
N PRO A 159 12.72 -21.37 9.67
CA PRO A 159 11.52 -21.47 8.87
C PRO A 159 10.32 -21.94 9.72
N PRO A 160 9.14 -21.31 9.56
CA PRO A 160 7.94 -21.69 10.31
C PRO A 160 7.38 -23.04 9.82
N ALA A 161 6.62 -23.72 10.69
CA ALA A 161 5.99 -25.00 10.35
C ALA A 161 4.87 -24.87 9.30
N GLN A 162 4.21 -23.72 9.26
CA GLN A 162 3.17 -23.40 8.27
C GLN A 162 3.57 -22.13 7.54
N GLN A 163 3.31 -22.10 6.24
CA GLN A 163 3.69 -21.01 5.36
C GLN A 163 2.50 -20.64 4.47
N ILE A 164 2.28 -19.34 4.32
CA ILE A 164 1.28 -18.76 3.43
C ILE A 164 2.04 -18.03 2.34
N ALA A 165 2.02 -18.58 1.13
CA ALA A 165 2.73 -18.00 0.02
C ALA A 165 2.08 -16.69 -0.45
N GLY A 166 2.88 -15.67 -0.64
CA GLY A 166 2.50 -14.48 -1.39
C GLY A 166 2.36 -14.82 -2.87
N THR A 167 1.25 -14.43 -3.48
CA THR A 167 0.91 -14.78 -4.86
C THR A 167 0.45 -13.56 -5.66
N ASP A 168 0.27 -13.74 -6.96
CA ASP A 168 -0.26 -12.72 -7.87
C ASP A 168 -1.81 -12.62 -7.87
N VAL A 169 -2.46 -13.14 -6.84
CA VAL A 169 -3.92 -13.19 -6.74
C VAL A 169 -4.60 -11.82 -6.77
N LEU A 170 -3.90 -10.78 -6.29
CA LEU A 170 -4.41 -9.40 -6.36
C LEU A 170 -4.65 -8.94 -7.81
N ALA A 171 -3.87 -9.44 -8.77
CA ALA A 171 -4.11 -9.18 -10.19
C ALA A 171 -5.38 -9.88 -10.69
N ASP A 172 -5.76 -11.02 -10.12
CA ASP A 172 -7.06 -11.64 -10.40
C ASP A 172 -8.20 -10.85 -9.76
N ASP A 173 -8.01 -10.26 -8.57
CA ASP A 173 -9.00 -9.40 -7.94
C ASP A 173 -9.22 -8.09 -8.72
N LEU A 174 -8.17 -7.56 -9.36
CA LEU A 174 -8.34 -6.43 -10.29
C LEU A 174 -9.25 -6.78 -11.47
N VAL A 175 -9.15 -8.00 -12.01
CA VAL A 175 -10.08 -8.47 -13.05
C VAL A 175 -11.50 -8.59 -12.51
N THR A 176 -11.67 -9.02 -11.26
CA THR A 176 -12.98 -9.03 -10.60
C THR A 176 -13.58 -7.63 -10.56
N LEU A 177 -12.78 -6.64 -10.16
CA LEU A 177 -13.19 -5.23 -10.11
C LEU A 177 -13.58 -4.72 -11.51
N PHE A 178 -12.74 -4.90 -12.52
CA PHE A 178 -13.02 -4.49 -13.89
C PHE A 178 -14.31 -5.13 -14.42
N ALA A 179 -14.47 -6.43 -14.24
CA ALA A 179 -15.61 -7.18 -14.72
C ALA A 179 -16.92 -6.76 -14.03
N ALA A 180 -16.90 -6.57 -12.71
CA ALA A 180 -18.05 -6.09 -11.95
C ALA A 180 -18.48 -4.68 -12.39
N LEU A 181 -17.54 -3.74 -12.47
CA LEU A 181 -17.80 -2.36 -12.91
C LEU A 181 -18.31 -2.29 -14.35
N GLN A 182 -17.76 -3.12 -15.25
CA GLN A 182 -18.23 -3.21 -16.63
C GLN A 182 -19.70 -3.68 -16.70
N MET A 183 -20.07 -4.65 -15.86
CA MET A 183 -21.40 -5.25 -15.86
C MET A 183 -22.42 -4.43 -15.07
N GLU A 184 -22.00 -3.64 -14.09
CA GLU A 184 -22.88 -2.82 -13.23
C GLU A 184 -23.74 -1.86 -14.05
N THR A 185 -23.24 -1.35 -15.16
CA THR A 185 -23.99 -0.46 -16.07
C THR A 185 -25.20 -1.14 -16.72
N LEU A 186 -25.17 -2.46 -16.85
CA LEU A 186 -26.20 -3.28 -17.49
C LEU A 186 -27.06 -4.03 -16.47
N ASN A 187 -26.48 -4.37 -15.33
CA ASN A 187 -27.08 -5.08 -14.23
C ASN A 187 -26.60 -4.51 -12.88
N PRO A 188 -27.38 -3.65 -12.21
CA PRO A 188 -26.99 -3.04 -10.95
C PRO A 188 -26.64 -4.06 -9.85
N ALA A 189 -27.17 -5.29 -9.89
CA ALA A 189 -26.84 -6.34 -8.94
C ALA A 189 -25.35 -6.78 -9.03
N ALA A 190 -24.68 -6.52 -10.14
CA ALA A 190 -23.26 -6.80 -10.30
C ALA A 190 -22.36 -5.95 -9.35
N ALA A 191 -22.86 -4.85 -8.81
CA ALA A 191 -22.15 -4.05 -7.80
C ALA A 191 -21.74 -4.90 -6.58
N ASN A 192 -22.58 -5.83 -6.15
CA ASN A 192 -22.28 -6.71 -5.02
C ASN A 192 -21.19 -7.75 -5.31
N GLU A 193 -20.85 -7.95 -6.59
CA GLU A 193 -19.80 -8.91 -6.97
C GLU A 193 -18.40 -8.37 -6.66
N LYS A 194 -18.20 -7.06 -6.54
CA LYS A 194 -16.90 -6.42 -6.34
C LYS A 194 -16.12 -7.05 -5.19
N THR A 195 -16.74 -7.17 -4.02
CA THR A 195 -16.10 -7.74 -2.83
C THR A 195 -16.36 -9.23 -2.66
N ALA A 196 -17.57 -9.71 -3.01
CA ALA A 196 -17.93 -11.11 -2.85
C ALA A 196 -17.10 -12.07 -3.72
N TRP A 197 -16.51 -11.57 -4.81
CA TRP A 197 -15.71 -12.35 -5.75
C TRP A 197 -14.20 -12.05 -5.69
N MET A 198 -13.77 -11.18 -4.78
CA MET A 198 -12.36 -10.97 -4.47
C MET A 198 -11.86 -12.04 -3.52
N ARG A 199 -10.62 -12.45 -3.72
CA ARG A 199 -9.87 -13.36 -2.82
C ARG A 199 -9.24 -12.60 -1.67
N LEU A 200 -8.90 -11.33 -1.90
CA LEU A 200 -8.34 -10.40 -0.91
C LEU A 200 -9.25 -9.16 -0.78
N PRO A 201 -10.48 -9.30 -0.26
CA PRO A 201 -11.42 -8.18 -0.16
C PRO A 201 -10.89 -7.03 0.70
N GLN A 202 -9.99 -7.30 1.65
CA GLN A 202 -9.30 -6.30 2.48
C GLN A 202 -8.37 -5.38 1.66
N ALA A 203 -7.91 -5.83 0.49
CA ALA A 203 -7.07 -5.04 -0.41
C ALA A 203 -7.87 -4.20 -1.43
N SER A 204 -9.21 -4.21 -1.36
CA SER A 204 -10.07 -3.55 -2.37
C SER A 204 -9.80 -2.05 -2.49
N ALA A 205 -9.61 -1.35 -1.37
CA ALA A 205 -9.32 0.09 -1.35
C ALA A 205 -7.96 0.41 -2.01
N LEU A 206 -6.95 -0.43 -1.76
CA LEU A 206 -5.65 -0.34 -2.45
C LEU A 206 -5.84 -0.52 -3.96
N LEU A 207 -6.52 -1.58 -4.39
CA LEU A 207 -6.76 -1.84 -5.82
C LEU A 207 -7.48 -0.69 -6.52
N GLU A 208 -8.53 -0.13 -5.92
CA GLU A 208 -9.26 1.01 -6.48
C GLU A 208 -8.36 2.23 -6.64
N THR A 209 -7.55 2.52 -5.62
CA THR A 209 -6.60 3.65 -5.64
C THR A 209 -5.57 3.48 -6.74
N LEU A 210 -4.92 2.31 -6.82
CA LEU A 210 -3.92 2.03 -7.84
C LEU A 210 -4.52 2.05 -9.24
N ALA A 211 -5.71 1.46 -9.43
CA ALA A 211 -6.37 1.43 -10.73
C ALA A 211 -6.78 2.82 -11.23
N LEU A 212 -7.13 3.75 -10.32
CA LEU A 212 -7.38 5.16 -10.64
C LEU A 212 -6.09 5.90 -11.02
N GLU A 213 -4.99 5.70 -10.27
CA GLU A 213 -3.71 6.33 -10.58
C GLU A 213 -3.11 5.85 -11.89
N GLN A 214 -3.26 4.56 -12.20
CA GLN A 214 -2.79 3.96 -13.46
C GLN A 214 -3.70 4.26 -14.65
N GLY A 215 -4.82 4.96 -14.45
CA GLY A 215 -5.79 5.26 -15.50
C GLY A 215 -6.55 4.04 -16.01
N TRP A 216 -6.50 2.90 -15.30
CA TRP A 216 -7.35 1.72 -15.66
C TRP A 216 -8.80 1.94 -15.28
N LEU A 217 -9.04 2.78 -14.27
CA LEU A 217 -10.35 3.27 -13.85
C LEU A 217 -10.41 4.79 -13.91
N GLN A 218 -11.61 5.31 -14.06
CA GLN A 218 -11.91 6.73 -13.89
C GLN A 218 -13.23 6.90 -13.14
N ARG A 219 -13.47 8.10 -12.59
CA ARG A 219 -14.77 8.46 -12.04
C ARG A 219 -15.58 9.18 -13.10
N ASP A 220 -16.85 8.80 -13.26
CA ASP A 220 -17.78 9.47 -14.13
C ASP A 220 -18.38 10.73 -13.46
N GLU A 221 -19.24 11.47 -14.18
CA GLU A 221 -19.89 12.69 -13.67
C GLU A 221 -20.73 12.48 -12.39
N ARG A 222 -21.06 11.23 -12.06
CA ARG A 222 -21.81 10.83 -10.87
C ARG A 222 -20.90 10.24 -9.79
N ASP A 223 -19.59 10.46 -9.91
CA ASP A 223 -18.57 9.88 -9.03
C ASP A 223 -18.49 8.34 -9.01
N ALA A 224 -19.15 7.67 -9.97
CA ALA A 224 -19.11 6.23 -10.09
C ALA A 224 -17.84 5.76 -10.83
N LEU A 225 -17.23 4.69 -10.35
CA LEU A 225 -16.05 4.09 -10.97
C LEU A 225 -16.41 3.43 -12.31
N ARG A 226 -15.61 3.67 -13.34
CA ARG A 226 -15.74 3.09 -14.67
C ARG A 226 -14.42 2.62 -15.22
N PRO A 227 -14.36 1.41 -15.83
CA PRO A 227 -13.17 0.96 -16.54
C PRO A 227 -12.87 1.83 -17.76
N VAL A 228 -11.60 2.17 -17.96
CA VAL A 228 -11.10 2.84 -19.16
C VAL A 228 -10.61 1.76 -20.13
N ALA A 229 -11.28 1.61 -21.25
CA ALA A 229 -11.15 0.43 -22.12
C ALA A 229 -9.73 0.20 -22.63
N GLU A 230 -9.05 1.23 -23.14
CA GLU A 230 -7.73 1.08 -23.78
C GLU A 230 -6.65 0.65 -22.77
N PRO A 231 -6.38 1.38 -21.67
CA PRO A 231 -5.33 0.99 -20.72
C PRO A 231 -5.66 -0.30 -19.96
N MET A 232 -6.94 -0.54 -19.65
CA MET A 232 -7.37 -1.80 -19.02
C MET A 232 -7.10 -3.00 -19.95
N LEU A 233 -7.47 -2.92 -21.24
CA LEU A 233 -7.23 -4.00 -22.18
C LEU A 233 -5.74 -4.21 -22.46
N ALA A 234 -4.96 -3.14 -22.53
CA ALA A 234 -3.51 -3.25 -22.64
C ALA A 234 -2.91 -4.05 -21.47
N TRP A 235 -3.31 -3.73 -20.23
CA TRP A 235 -2.87 -4.49 -19.06
C TRP A 235 -3.35 -5.95 -19.07
N LEU A 236 -4.58 -6.21 -19.49
CA LEU A 236 -5.12 -7.57 -19.56
C LEU A 236 -4.41 -8.47 -20.59
N GLN A 237 -3.75 -7.90 -21.61
CA GLN A 237 -3.14 -8.62 -22.71
C GLN A 237 -1.65 -8.90 -22.55
N VAL A 238 -0.99 -8.32 -21.55
CA VAL A 238 0.41 -8.66 -21.25
C VAL A 238 0.52 -9.97 -20.48
N ASP A 239 1.70 -10.54 -20.39
CA ASP A 239 1.97 -11.77 -19.65
C ASP A 239 1.72 -11.63 -18.15
N GLY A 240 1.59 -12.77 -17.46
CA GLY A 240 1.23 -12.80 -16.04
C GLY A 240 2.25 -12.10 -15.12
N TRP A 241 3.55 -12.18 -15.44
CA TRP A 241 4.56 -11.47 -14.68
C TRP A 241 4.46 -9.95 -14.86
N SER A 242 4.28 -9.50 -16.09
CA SER A 242 4.11 -8.07 -16.39
C SER A 242 2.86 -7.49 -15.70
N GLN A 243 1.76 -8.25 -15.65
CA GLN A 243 0.57 -7.86 -14.89
C GLN A 243 0.84 -7.74 -13.40
N TRP A 244 1.53 -8.70 -12.82
CA TRP A 244 1.90 -8.70 -11.40
C TRP A 244 2.83 -7.54 -11.06
N ALA A 245 3.92 -7.42 -11.81
CA ALA A 245 4.90 -6.36 -11.61
C ALA A 245 4.31 -4.96 -11.79
N ALA A 246 3.34 -4.77 -12.69
CA ALA A 246 2.66 -3.49 -12.86
C ALA A 246 1.92 -3.05 -11.59
N LEU A 247 1.21 -3.97 -10.91
CA LEU A 247 0.53 -3.66 -9.65
C LEU A 247 1.50 -3.32 -8.53
N ALA A 248 2.58 -4.09 -8.39
CA ALA A 248 3.58 -3.84 -7.36
C ALA A 248 4.28 -2.49 -7.57
N ARG A 249 4.68 -2.17 -8.80
CA ARG A 249 5.27 -0.86 -9.13
C ARG A 249 4.27 0.28 -8.93
N ALA A 250 3.00 0.09 -9.31
CA ALA A 250 1.96 1.07 -9.05
C ALA A 250 1.84 1.41 -7.56
N TRP A 251 1.92 0.41 -6.66
CA TRP A 251 1.97 0.65 -5.23
C TRP A 251 3.26 1.34 -4.80
N MET A 252 4.42 0.89 -5.27
CA MET A 252 5.71 1.51 -4.93
C MET A 252 5.73 3.01 -5.26
N GLU A 253 5.10 3.41 -6.36
CA GLU A 253 5.08 4.76 -6.91
C GLU A 253 3.84 5.58 -6.53
N SER A 254 2.84 4.97 -5.90
CA SER A 254 1.59 5.62 -5.56
C SER A 254 1.78 6.79 -4.60
N ALA A 255 1.34 7.97 -5.02
CA ALA A 255 1.27 9.16 -4.19
C ALA A 255 -0.07 9.28 -3.42
N ARG A 256 -1.11 8.58 -3.89
CA ARG A 256 -2.46 8.66 -3.30
C ARG A 256 -2.69 7.63 -2.20
N TRP A 257 -2.10 6.44 -2.35
CA TRP A 257 -2.21 5.44 -1.31
C TRP A 257 -1.30 5.78 -0.13
N ASN A 258 -1.91 6.01 1.03
CA ASN A 258 -1.19 6.26 2.27
C ASN A 258 -1.29 5.01 3.17
N ASP A 259 -0.20 4.24 3.24
CA ASP A 259 -0.14 3.02 4.03
C ASP A 259 -0.37 3.29 5.53
N LEU A 260 0.08 4.44 6.04
CA LEU A 260 -0.10 4.80 7.44
C LEU A 260 -1.58 5.08 7.78
N ALA A 261 -2.32 5.71 6.86
CA ALA A 261 -3.75 5.95 7.03
C ALA A 261 -4.58 4.64 6.96
N ALA A 262 -4.00 3.59 6.39
CA ALA A 262 -4.64 2.27 6.28
C ALA A 262 -4.34 1.34 7.46
N VAL A 263 -3.47 1.73 8.40
CA VAL A 263 -3.17 0.93 9.61
C VAL A 263 -4.41 0.85 10.50
N PRO A 264 -4.97 -0.35 10.77
CA PRO A 264 -6.25 -0.47 11.48
C PRO A 264 -6.24 0.03 12.92
N THR A 265 -5.06 0.08 13.55
CA THR A 265 -4.90 0.52 14.94
C THR A 265 -4.71 2.03 15.09
N LEU A 266 -4.66 2.76 13.97
CA LEU A 266 -4.41 4.19 13.95
C LEU A 266 -5.57 4.94 13.32
N HIS A 267 -5.92 6.09 13.90
CA HIS A 267 -6.83 7.04 13.29
C HIS A 267 -6.11 8.37 13.04
N PRO A 268 -6.07 8.86 11.77
CA PRO A 268 -5.63 10.21 11.49
C PRO A 268 -6.63 11.21 12.09
N ASP A 269 -6.13 12.31 12.62
CA ASP A 269 -6.99 13.43 13.02
C ASP A 269 -7.51 14.11 11.74
N PRO A 270 -8.83 14.18 11.53
CA PRO A 270 -9.43 14.71 10.31
C PRO A 270 -9.17 16.21 10.08
N VAL A 271 -8.66 16.92 11.08
CA VAL A 271 -8.44 18.38 11.02
C VAL A 271 -7.07 18.78 10.43
N ARG A 272 -6.13 17.84 10.31
CA ARG A 272 -4.78 18.12 9.81
C ARG A 272 -4.43 17.26 8.61
N GLU A 273 -3.97 17.91 7.54
CA GLU A 273 -3.38 17.23 6.40
C GLU A 273 -2.06 16.54 6.80
N TRP A 274 -1.81 15.37 6.23
CA TRP A 274 -0.57 14.63 6.42
C TRP A 274 0.53 15.26 5.56
N PRO A 275 1.61 15.80 6.14
CA PRO A 275 2.63 16.50 5.37
C PRO A 275 3.62 15.57 4.65
N VAL A 276 3.46 14.25 4.75
CA VAL A 276 4.46 13.28 4.28
C VAL A 276 4.03 12.66 2.95
N ASP A 277 4.94 12.69 1.97
CA ASP A 277 4.80 11.90 0.75
C ASP A 277 4.92 10.40 1.08
N PRO A 278 3.86 9.60 0.93
CA PRO A 278 3.89 8.18 1.25
C PRO A 278 4.90 7.39 0.41
N ARG A 279 5.31 7.92 -0.76
CA ARG A 279 6.34 7.30 -1.61
C ARG A 279 7.71 7.34 -0.94
N ALA A 280 8.07 8.47 -0.33
CA ALA A 280 9.37 8.63 0.32
C ALA A 280 9.53 7.64 1.50
N ALA A 281 8.51 7.54 2.35
CA ALA A 281 8.50 6.58 3.45
C ALA A 281 8.58 5.13 2.95
N ARG A 282 7.79 4.81 1.91
CA ARG A 282 7.77 3.47 1.29
C ARG A 282 9.11 3.11 0.67
N GLN A 283 9.74 4.05 -0.06
CA GLN A 283 11.06 3.84 -0.64
C GLN A 283 12.12 3.61 0.44
N ALA A 284 12.17 4.45 1.47
CA ALA A 284 13.10 4.29 2.59
C ALA A 284 12.92 2.93 3.30
N PHE A 285 11.68 2.47 3.45
CA PHE A 285 11.39 1.17 4.01
C PHE A 285 11.83 0.02 3.09
N LEU A 286 11.55 0.11 1.78
CA LEU A 286 11.97 -0.91 0.81
C LEU A 286 13.48 -0.99 0.68
N ASP A 287 14.21 0.10 0.87
CA ASP A 287 15.67 0.10 0.92
C ASP A 287 16.18 -0.75 2.10
N LEU A 288 15.49 -0.70 3.25
CA LEU A 288 15.81 -1.58 4.38
C LEU A 288 15.41 -3.05 4.12
N VAL A 289 14.27 -3.29 3.46
CA VAL A 289 13.85 -4.65 3.04
C VAL A 289 14.86 -5.28 2.09
N ARG A 290 15.58 -4.52 1.27
CA ARG A 290 16.65 -5.02 0.39
C ARG A 290 17.81 -5.67 1.14
N HIS A 291 17.97 -5.44 2.44
CA HIS A 291 18.95 -6.14 3.28
C HIS A 291 18.49 -7.53 3.73
N CYS A 292 17.24 -7.89 3.48
CA CYS A 292 16.75 -9.26 3.67
C CYS A 292 17.22 -10.15 2.51
N ALA A 293 17.94 -11.22 2.82
CA ALA A 293 18.33 -12.19 1.81
C ALA A 293 17.09 -12.91 1.26
N PRO A 294 16.98 -13.12 -0.07
CA PRO A 294 15.91 -13.91 -0.65
C PRO A 294 15.81 -15.31 -0.01
N ASP A 295 14.62 -15.87 0.03
CA ASP A 295 14.32 -17.20 0.58
C ASP A 295 14.72 -17.42 2.05
N THR A 296 14.94 -16.35 2.78
CA THR A 296 15.32 -16.37 4.20
C THR A 296 14.21 -15.81 5.05
N TRP A 297 13.85 -16.53 6.13
CA TRP A 297 12.83 -16.10 7.08
C TRP A 297 13.39 -15.12 8.11
N TYR A 298 12.57 -14.15 8.48
CA TYR A 298 12.87 -13.13 9.50
C TYR A 298 11.71 -13.00 10.47
N ALA A 299 12.02 -12.90 11.75
CA ALA A 299 11.02 -12.60 12.77
C ALA A 299 10.56 -11.14 12.62
N LEU A 300 9.26 -10.91 12.61
CA LEU A 300 8.66 -9.59 12.43
C LEU A 300 9.16 -8.58 13.48
N VAL A 301 9.21 -9.00 14.75
CA VAL A 301 9.67 -8.16 15.87
C VAL A 301 11.15 -7.76 15.71
N GLU A 302 12.00 -8.71 15.30
CA GLU A 302 13.44 -8.44 15.08
C GLU A 302 13.65 -7.51 13.88
N PHE A 303 12.84 -7.65 12.85
CA PHE A 303 12.92 -6.76 11.70
C PHE A 303 12.42 -5.34 12.02
N ILE A 304 11.38 -5.20 12.85
CA ILE A 304 10.93 -3.88 13.35
C ILE A 304 12.06 -3.22 14.17
N ALA A 305 12.74 -3.99 15.03
CA ALA A 305 13.90 -3.50 15.79
C ALA A 305 15.06 -3.09 14.86
N PHE A 306 15.34 -3.88 13.81
CA PHE A 306 16.32 -3.55 12.79
C PHE A 306 15.97 -2.22 12.07
N VAL A 307 14.73 -2.03 11.64
CA VAL A 307 14.30 -0.76 11.02
C VAL A 307 14.49 0.42 11.97
N ARG A 308 14.12 0.26 13.25
CA ARG A 308 14.32 1.28 14.27
C ARG A 308 15.79 1.66 14.47
N GLU A 309 16.67 0.67 14.44
CA GLU A 309 18.11 0.89 14.57
C GLU A 309 18.71 1.57 13.35
N GLN A 310 18.34 1.13 12.14
CA GLN A 310 18.91 1.65 10.90
C GLN A 310 18.32 2.99 10.48
N ASN A 311 17.00 3.14 10.61
CA ASN A 311 16.29 4.36 10.24
C ASN A 311 15.05 4.57 11.10
N MET A 312 15.24 5.06 12.31
CA MET A 312 14.14 5.39 13.23
C MET A 312 13.13 6.37 12.59
N ASP A 313 13.61 7.26 11.73
CA ASP A 313 12.85 8.35 11.12
C ASP A 313 12.21 7.95 9.77
N VAL A 314 12.01 6.65 9.51
CA VAL A 314 11.50 6.11 8.24
C VAL A 314 10.19 6.75 7.78
N LEU A 315 9.29 7.10 8.70
CA LEU A 315 8.06 7.84 8.43
C LEU A 315 8.21 9.34 8.60
N ARG A 316 9.19 9.82 9.32
CA ARG A 316 9.38 11.22 9.75
C ARG A 316 10.73 11.75 9.29
N PRO A 317 10.89 11.97 7.99
CA PRO A 317 12.18 12.36 7.44
C PRO A 317 12.71 13.72 7.95
N ASP A 318 11.87 14.51 8.62
CA ASP A 318 12.22 15.73 9.33
C ASP A 318 12.63 15.50 10.80
N GLY A 319 12.38 14.30 11.34
CA GLY A 319 12.67 13.93 12.73
C GLY A 319 11.73 14.51 13.77
N ASP A 320 10.60 15.10 13.36
CA ASP A 320 9.62 15.70 14.28
C ASP A 320 8.54 14.66 14.67
N TYR A 321 8.48 14.33 15.95
CA TYR A 321 7.55 13.35 16.51
C TYR A 321 6.31 13.96 17.17
N ASP A 322 6.18 15.28 17.19
CA ASP A 322 5.10 16.00 17.88
C ASP A 322 4.06 16.59 16.93
N VAL A 323 4.39 16.74 15.64
CA VAL A 323 3.55 17.45 14.65
C VAL A 323 2.38 16.60 14.17
N TRP A 324 2.50 15.28 14.17
CA TRP A 324 1.46 14.42 13.62
C TRP A 324 0.26 14.28 14.56
N ALA A 325 -0.91 14.52 14.00
CA ALA A 325 -2.17 14.33 14.70
C ALA A 325 -2.69 12.91 14.47
N LEU A 326 -2.11 11.94 15.19
CA LEU A 326 -2.50 10.54 15.22
C LEU A 326 -3.17 10.19 16.53
N ARG A 327 -4.14 9.30 16.46
CA ARG A 327 -4.83 8.75 17.63
C ARG A 327 -4.84 7.22 17.56
N ASP A 328 -4.76 6.59 18.71
CA ASP A 328 -5.00 5.17 18.84
C ASP A 328 -6.48 4.84 18.57
N ALA A 329 -6.74 3.89 17.68
CA ALA A 329 -8.10 3.57 17.23
C ALA A 329 -9.00 2.98 18.32
N ALA A 330 -8.41 2.29 19.31
CA ALA A 330 -9.18 1.65 20.37
C ALA A 330 -9.48 2.59 21.54
N THR A 331 -8.53 3.49 21.87
CA THR A 331 -8.60 4.33 23.06
C THR A 331 -8.86 5.81 22.78
N ASP A 332 -8.79 6.20 21.51
CA ASP A 332 -8.87 7.59 21.04
C ASP A 332 -7.82 8.54 21.67
N ARG A 333 -6.74 7.97 22.22
CA ARG A 333 -5.65 8.75 22.82
C ARG A 333 -4.73 9.31 21.73
N PRO A 334 -4.29 10.56 21.83
CA PRO A 334 -3.30 11.10 20.91
C PRO A 334 -1.96 10.38 21.07
N LEU A 335 -1.33 10.06 19.94
CA LEU A 335 -0.02 9.42 19.83
C LEU A 335 1.01 10.48 19.42
N ARG A 336 1.86 10.86 20.35
CA ARG A 336 2.88 11.90 20.17
C ARG A 336 4.20 11.48 20.81
N GLY A 337 5.27 12.17 20.42
CA GLY A 337 6.60 11.89 20.94
C GLY A 337 7.19 10.59 20.44
N ILE A 338 8.47 10.43 20.70
CA ILE A 338 9.24 9.23 20.31
C ILE A 338 8.78 7.97 21.05
N GLU A 339 8.10 8.13 22.18
CA GLU A 339 7.55 7.03 22.98
C GLU A 339 6.43 6.28 22.23
N ALA A 340 5.76 6.95 21.28
CA ALA A 340 4.72 6.35 20.45
C ALA A 340 5.28 5.56 19.26
N TRP A 341 6.60 5.48 19.07
CA TRP A 341 7.23 4.88 17.89
C TRP A 341 6.77 3.45 17.62
N ASP A 342 6.74 2.60 18.63
CA ASP A 342 6.35 1.20 18.46
C ASP A 342 4.86 1.06 18.07
N VAL A 343 4.01 1.97 18.53
CA VAL A 343 2.57 1.99 18.24
C VAL A 343 2.28 2.59 16.86
N VAL A 344 3.11 3.50 16.37
CA VAL A 344 2.93 4.20 15.09
C VAL A 344 3.80 3.56 14.02
N GLU A 345 5.12 3.72 14.09
CA GLU A 345 6.07 3.23 13.10
C GLU A 345 6.14 1.69 13.11
N GLY A 346 6.18 1.08 14.30
CA GLY A 346 6.16 -0.38 14.46
C GLY A 346 4.89 -1.01 13.89
N ALA A 347 3.72 -0.43 14.17
CA ALA A 347 2.45 -0.90 13.61
C ALA A 347 2.38 -0.68 12.08
N TRP A 348 2.92 0.42 11.57
CA TRP A 348 2.99 0.67 10.14
C TRP A 348 3.89 -0.35 9.42
N ILE A 349 5.09 -0.64 9.96
CA ILE A 349 6.01 -1.65 9.42
C ILE A 349 5.31 -3.02 9.36
N ALA A 350 4.68 -3.43 10.46
CA ALA A 350 3.92 -4.67 10.52
C ALA A 350 2.80 -4.69 9.47
N PHE A 351 2.03 -3.61 9.35
CA PHE A 351 0.96 -3.50 8.36
C PHE A 351 1.48 -3.57 6.93
N VAL A 352 2.56 -2.87 6.59
CA VAL A 352 3.11 -2.89 5.22
C VAL A 352 3.58 -4.29 4.85
N LEU A 353 4.21 -5.03 5.78
CA LEU A 353 4.65 -6.41 5.55
C LEU A 353 3.47 -7.38 5.41
N THR A 354 2.51 -7.34 6.33
CA THR A 354 1.39 -8.30 6.38
C THR A 354 0.22 -7.91 5.48
N GLY A 355 0.17 -6.68 5.03
CA GLY A 355 -0.81 -6.11 4.12
C GLY A 355 -0.24 -5.91 2.71
N PRO A 356 0.12 -4.69 2.31
CA PRO A 356 0.50 -4.39 0.93
C PRO A 356 1.55 -5.31 0.33
N LEU A 357 2.66 -5.60 1.02
CA LEU A 357 3.69 -6.49 0.47
C LEU A 357 3.20 -7.93 0.30
N PHE A 358 2.42 -8.44 1.25
CA PHE A 358 1.82 -9.76 1.13
C PHE A 358 0.72 -9.80 0.06
N TRP A 359 -0.18 -8.82 0.02
CA TRP A 359 -1.25 -8.76 -1.00
C TRP A 359 -0.69 -8.67 -2.42
N LEU A 360 0.44 -7.97 -2.57
CA LEU A 360 1.18 -7.86 -3.83
C LEU A 360 2.09 -9.08 -4.09
N GLY A 361 2.08 -10.08 -3.20
CA GLY A 361 2.88 -11.29 -3.34
C GLY A 361 4.38 -11.09 -3.24
N MET A 362 4.85 -9.98 -2.65
CA MET A 362 6.28 -9.69 -2.50
C MET A 362 6.90 -10.39 -1.30
N VAL A 363 6.09 -10.81 -0.34
CA VAL A 363 6.52 -11.59 0.83
C VAL A 363 5.63 -12.80 1.04
N ASP A 364 6.20 -13.85 1.62
CA ASP A 364 5.49 -14.98 2.23
C ASP A 364 5.38 -14.73 3.73
N LEU A 365 4.33 -15.25 4.34
CA LEU A 365 4.06 -15.15 5.78
C LEU A 365 4.00 -16.54 6.42
N ASP A 366 4.13 -16.59 7.74
CA ASP A 366 3.70 -17.73 8.52
C ASP A 366 2.17 -17.72 8.74
N ASN A 367 1.66 -18.56 9.61
CA ASN A 367 0.23 -18.58 9.96
C ASN A 367 -0.16 -17.39 10.86
N GLU A 368 -1.48 -17.19 11.04
CA GLU A 368 -1.99 -16.19 11.99
C GLU A 368 -1.92 -16.69 13.45
N PRO A 369 -1.47 -15.83 14.40
CA PRO A 369 -0.98 -14.47 14.17
C PRO A 369 0.39 -14.46 13.49
N VAL A 370 0.60 -13.53 12.53
CA VAL A 370 1.87 -13.45 11.77
C VAL A 370 3.02 -13.08 12.69
N THR A 371 4.05 -13.90 12.70
CA THR A 371 5.27 -13.69 13.50
C THR A 371 6.53 -13.63 12.66
N CYS A 372 6.50 -14.19 11.45
CA CYS A 372 7.63 -14.25 10.53
C CYS A 372 7.22 -13.94 9.10
N PHE A 373 8.15 -13.41 8.34
CA PHE A 373 8.01 -13.19 6.92
C PHE A 373 9.29 -13.58 6.18
N ARG A 374 9.16 -13.75 4.87
CA ARG A 374 10.28 -13.99 3.96
C ARG A 374 10.04 -13.27 2.64
N LEU A 375 11.08 -12.74 2.00
CA LEU A 375 10.98 -12.23 0.64
C LEU A 375 10.64 -13.39 -0.32
N SER A 376 9.52 -13.25 -1.04
CA SER A 376 9.17 -14.19 -2.12
C SER A 376 10.11 -14.03 -3.31
N ALA A 377 10.12 -15.00 -4.23
CA ALA A 377 10.85 -14.86 -5.49
C ALA A 377 10.39 -13.63 -6.31
N ALA A 378 9.10 -13.31 -6.26
CA ALA A 378 8.57 -12.11 -6.92
C ALA A 378 9.03 -10.82 -6.23
N GLY A 379 8.99 -10.78 -4.90
CA GLY A 379 9.50 -9.65 -4.12
C GLY A 379 10.98 -9.42 -4.36
N ALA A 380 11.79 -10.48 -4.36
CA ALA A 380 13.21 -10.40 -4.69
C ALA A 380 13.44 -9.82 -6.10
N ALA A 381 12.68 -10.27 -7.11
CA ALA A 381 12.80 -9.74 -8.46
C ALA A 381 12.37 -8.26 -8.57
N LEU A 382 11.29 -7.87 -7.88
CA LEU A 382 10.80 -6.49 -7.86
C LEU A 382 11.74 -5.53 -7.14
N LEU A 383 12.50 -6.02 -6.17
CA LEU A 383 13.54 -5.28 -5.45
C LEU A 383 14.92 -5.41 -6.08
N GLU A 384 15.04 -6.02 -7.27
CA GLU A 384 16.29 -6.20 -8.02
C GLU A 384 17.32 -7.11 -7.31
N LEU A 385 16.85 -7.98 -6.42
CA LEU A 385 17.66 -8.96 -5.68
C LEU A 385 17.67 -10.36 -6.34
N GLY A 386 16.91 -10.55 -7.42
CA GLY A 386 16.78 -11.83 -8.11
C GLY A 386 16.11 -11.73 -9.46
N ALA A 387 16.04 -12.86 -10.16
CA ALA A 387 15.33 -12.94 -11.43
C ALA A 387 13.82 -13.10 -11.23
N PRO A 388 12.98 -12.64 -12.18
CA PRO A 388 11.55 -12.89 -12.16
C PRO A 388 11.23 -14.40 -12.06
N PRO A 389 10.22 -14.77 -11.24
CA PRO A 389 9.82 -16.16 -11.14
C PRO A 389 9.22 -16.66 -12.46
N ALA A 390 9.55 -17.89 -12.84
CA ALA A 390 8.90 -18.55 -13.96
C ALA A 390 7.45 -18.87 -13.60
N LEU A 391 6.50 -18.21 -14.27
CA LEU A 391 5.09 -18.49 -14.11
C LEU A 391 4.66 -19.52 -15.16
N PRO A 392 4.17 -20.70 -14.75
CA PRO A 392 3.66 -21.66 -15.70
C PRO A 392 2.44 -21.11 -16.43
N GLU A 393 2.33 -21.41 -17.71
CA GLU A 393 1.15 -21.04 -18.48
C GLU A 393 -0.10 -21.71 -17.88
N PRO A 394 -1.15 -20.94 -17.54
CA PRO A 394 -2.35 -21.53 -16.96
C PRO A 394 -3.06 -22.43 -17.99
N PRO A 395 -3.71 -23.51 -17.56
CA PRO A 395 -4.40 -24.44 -18.46
C PRO A 395 -5.54 -23.73 -19.23
N PRO A 396 -6.02 -24.30 -20.34
CA PRO A 396 -7.17 -23.77 -21.06
C PRO A 396 -8.44 -23.78 -20.19
N LEU A 397 -9.45 -23.00 -20.61
CA LEU A 397 -10.76 -23.01 -19.96
C LEU A 397 -11.40 -24.41 -20.05
N ARG A 398 -12.17 -24.75 -19.04
CA ARG A 398 -12.99 -25.97 -19.04
C ARG A 398 -14.44 -25.61 -19.30
N LEU A 399 -15.09 -26.28 -20.22
CA LEU A 399 -16.51 -26.11 -20.53
C LEU A 399 -17.22 -27.43 -20.34
N SER A 400 -18.16 -27.50 -19.41
CA SER A 400 -18.99 -28.67 -19.16
C SER A 400 -20.21 -28.72 -20.08
N GLU A 401 -20.82 -29.89 -20.18
CA GLU A 401 -22.01 -30.11 -21.03
C GLU A 401 -23.23 -29.29 -20.60
N ASP A 402 -23.34 -28.92 -19.34
CA ASP A 402 -24.39 -28.07 -18.78
C ASP A 402 -24.11 -26.56 -18.89
N GLY A 403 -23.07 -26.17 -19.63
CA GLY A 403 -22.73 -24.77 -19.89
C GLY A 403 -22.00 -24.04 -18.75
N VAL A 404 -21.37 -24.78 -17.81
CA VAL A 404 -20.49 -24.21 -16.80
C VAL A 404 -19.09 -24.06 -17.38
N ILE A 405 -18.53 -22.87 -17.23
CA ILE A 405 -17.18 -22.50 -17.67
C ILE A 405 -16.29 -22.39 -16.45
N GLY A 406 -15.29 -23.24 -16.34
CA GLY A 406 -14.20 -23.12 -15.37
C GLY A 406 -13.06 -22.31 -15.95
N VAL A 407 -12.70 -21.21 -15.28
CA VAL A 407 -11.62 -20.32 -15.70
C VAL A 407 -10.49 -20.40 -14.68
N PRO A 408 -9.34 -21.00 -15.04
CA PRO A 408 -8.18 -21.08 -14.16
C PRO A 408 -7.66 -19.69 -13.77
N LEU A 409 -7.02 -19.62 -12.61
CA LEU A 409 -6.27 -18.44 -12.19
C LEU A 409 -5.28 -18.01 -13.29
N ARG A 410 -4.98 -16.73 -13.37
CA ARG A 410 -4.10 -16.11 -14.38
C ARG A 410 -4.63 -16.10 -15.82
N ARG A 411 -5.72 -16.81 -16.16
CA ARG A 411 -6.45 -16.63 -17.44
C ARG A 411 -7.28 -15.34 -17.43
N ARG A 412 -6.66 -14.23 -17.04
CA ARG A 412 -7.28 -12.93 -16.69
C ARG A 412 -8.05 -12.32 -17.84
N TYR A 413 -7.45 -12.24 -19.03
CA TYR A 413 -8.16 -11.73 -20.20
C TYR A 413 -9.37 -12.60 -20.55
N ALA A 414 -9.20 -13.93 -20.57
CA ALA A 414 -10.29 -14.85 -20.86
C ALA A 414 -11.40 -14.73 -19.79
N ARG A 415 -11.05 -14.60 -18.51
CA ARG A 415 -11.99 -14.42 -17.42
C ARG A 415 -12.81 -13.13 -17.58
N PHE A 416 -12.19 -12.02 -17.94
CA PHE A 416 -12.89 -10.76 -18.25
C PHE A 416 -13.89 -10.97 -19.39
N GLN A 417 -13.52 -11.67 -20.47
CA GLN A 417 -14.42 -11.97 -21.58
C GLN A 417 -15.55 -12.92 -21.17
N VAL A 418 -15.27 -13.96 -20.39
CA VAL A 418 -16.27 -14.91 -19.87
C VAL A 418 -17.34 -14.16 -19.05
N ARG A 419 -16.95 -13.25 -18.15
CA ARG A 419 -17.92 -12.51 -17.32
C ARG A 419 -18.90 -11.70 -18.15
N ARG A 420 -18.55 -11.27 -19.36
CA ARG A 420 -19.42 -10.52 -20.26
C ARG A 420 -20.50 -11.37 -20.92
N ILE A 421 -20.33 -12.70 -20.94
CA ILE A 421 -21.22 -13.66 -21.59
C ILE A 421 -21.84 -14.68 -20.64
N ALA A 422 -21.35 -14.79 -19.41
CA ALA A 422 -21.77 -15.78 -18.43
C ALA A 422 -21.96 -15.15 -17.05
N GLN A 423 -22.82 -15.74 -16.24
CA GLN A 423 -23.04 -15.34 -14.85
C GLN A 423 -22.03 -15.99 -13.93
N PRO A 424 -21.52 -15.29 -12.90
CA PRO A 424 -20.69 -15.89 -11.87
C PRO A 424 -21.50 -16.91 -11.05
N LEU A 425 -20.86 -18.02 -10.71
CA LEU A 425 -21.49 -19.13 -9.99
C LEU A 425 -20.82 -19.38 -8.64
N THR A 426 -19.51 -19.59 -8.63
CA THR A 426 -18.67 -19.79 -7.45
C THR A 426 -17.20 -19.66 -7.82
N TRP A 427 -16.33 -19.61 -6.82
CA TRP A 427 -14.88 -19.72 -7.00
C TRP A 427 -14.28 -20.57 -5.87
N ASP A 428 -13.29 -21.36 -6.23
CA ASP A 428 -12.40 -22.09 -5.32
C ASP A 428 -10.98 -22.07 -5.93
N GLU A 429 -10.51 -23.17 -6.49
CA GLU A 429 -9.28 -23.19 -7.29
C GLU A 429 -9.44 -22.47 -8.62
N ASP A 430 -10.63 -22.60 -9.27
CA ASP A 430 -11.02 -21.92 -10.49
C ASP A 430 -12.19 -20.98 -10.25
N TYR A 431 -12.32 -19.95 -11.10
CA TYR A 431 -13.54 -19.17 -11.19
C TYR A 431 -14.56 -19.87 -12.07
N ARG A 432 -15.76 -20.15 -11.56
CA ARG A 432 -16.83 -20.83 -12.29
C ARG A 432 -17.93 -19.86 -12.71
N TYR A 433 -18.30 -19.96 -13.96
CA TYR A 433 -19.36 -19.16 -14.57
C TYR A 433 -20.34 -20.07 -15.27
N ARG A 434 -21.60 -19.63 -15.42
CA ARG A 434 -22.63 -20.37 -16.16
C ARG A 434 -23.18 -19.53 -17.30
N LEU A 435 -23.25 -20.12 -18.49
CA LEU A 435 -23.99 -19.57 -19.60
C LEU A 435 -25.48 -19.65 -19.31
N THR A 436 -26.17 -18.53 -19.33
CA THR A 436 -27.61 -18.45 -19.06
C THR A 436 -28.29 -17.59 -20.13
N PRO A 437 -29.60 -17.77 -20.38
CA PRO A 437 -30.34 -16.87 -21.27
C PRO A 437 -30.20 -15.40 -20.90
N THR A 438 -30.20 -15.10 -19.61
CA THR A 438 -30.01 -13.74 -19.10
C THR A 438 -28.64 -13.17 -19.46
N SER A 439 -27.54 -13.92 -19.19
CA SER A 439 -26.19 -13.45 -19.49
C SER A 439 -25.96 -13.28 -20.99
N LEU A 440 -26.49 -14.19 -21.82
CA LEU A 440 -26.42 -14.08 -23.28
C LEU A 440 -27.25 -12.89 -23.80
N THR A 441 -28.38 -12.58 -23.17
CA THR A 441 -29.16 -11.36 -23.49
C THR A 441 -28.37 -10.10 -23.17
N LEU A 442 -27.68 -10.05 -22.00
CA LEU A 442 -26.79 -8.96 -21.65
C LEU A 442 -25.60 -8.83 -22.62
N ALA A 443 -25.05 -9.97 -23.09
CA ALA A 443 -24.00 -9.98 -24.11
C ALA A 443 -24.50 -9.38 -25.44
N ARG A 444 -25.74 -9.67 -25.85
CA ARG A 444 -26.38 -9.07 -27.04
C ARG A 444 -26.56 -7.56 -26.85
N GLN A 445 -26.95 -7.08 -25.67
CA GLN A 445 -27.03 -5.65 -25.38
C GLN A 445 -25.66 -4.95 -25.50
N GLN A 446 -24.58 -5.63 -25.13
CA GLN A 446 -23.20 -5.18 -25.38
C GLN A 446 -22.78 -5.24 -26.85
N ARG A 447 -23.66 -5.64 -27.77
CA ARG A 447 -23.40 -5.80 -29.21
C ARG A 447 -22.29 -6.84 -29.50
N ILE A 448 -22.15 -7.88 -28.65
CA ILE A 448 -21.22 -8.97 -28.91
C ILE A 448 -21.87 -9.93 -29.88
N PRO A 449 -21.32 -10.15 -31.10
CA PRO A 449 -21.93 -11.10 -32.06
C PRO A 449 -21.86 -12.54 -31.55
N VAL A 450 -22.88 -13.35 -31.84
CA VAL A 450 -22.90 -14.77 -31.45
C VAL A 450 -21.70 -15.54 -32.01
N THR A 451 -21.29 -15.23 -33.23
CA THR A 451 -20.11 -15.83 -33.88
C THR A 451 -18.84 -15.58 -33.10
N ARG A 452 -18.69 -14.39 -32.49
CA ARG A 452 -17.53 -14.06 -31.66
C ARG A 452 -17.55 -14.83 -30.34
N ILE A 453 -18.71 -15.05 -29.72
CA ILE A 453 -18.84 -15.88 -28.51
C ILE A 453 -18.42 -17.32 -28.82
N LEU A 454 -18.94 -17.89 -29.90
CA LEU A 454 -18.63 -19.26 -30.28
C LEU A 454 -17.14 -19.46 -30.62
N ALA A 455 -16.56 -18.51 -31.35
CA ALA A 455 -15.14 -18.52 -31.69
C ALA A 455 -14.26 -18.40 -30.42
N PHE A 456 -14.57 -17.45 -29.54
CA PHE A 456 -13.85 -17.25 -28.27
C PHE A 456 -13.90 -18.50 -27.40
N LEU A 457 -15.07 -19.12 -27.21
CA LEU A 457 -15.19 -20.32 -26.38
C LEU A 457 -14.40 -21.50 -26.99
N ALA A 458 -14.44 -21.70 -28.31
CA ALA A 458 -13.68 -22.74 -28.98
C ALA A 458 -12.16 -22.54 -28.84
N GLU A 459 -11.69 -21.29 -29.02
CA GLU A 459 -10.28 -20.95 -28.87
C GLU A 459 -9.83 -21.09 -27.42
N ALA A 460 -10.56 -20.54 -26.46
CA ALA A 460 -10.19 -20.52 -25.05
C ALA A 460 -10.22 -21.90 -24.39
N THR A 461 -11.07 -22.82 -24.87
CA THR A 461 -11.11 -24.20 -24.41
C THR A 461 -10.15 -25.12 -25.18
N GLY A 462 -9.66 -24.70 -26.35
CA GLY A 462 -8.86 -25.54 -27.26
C GLY A 462 -9.67 -26.66 -27.91
N GLN A 463 -11.00 -26.63 -27.86
CA GLN A 463 -11.87 -27.68 -28.35
C GLN A 463 -13.09 -27.11 -29.11
N ALA A 464 -13.63 -27.89 -30.03
CA ALA A 464 -14.89 -27.54 -30.68
C ALA A 464 -16.04 -27.58 -29.66
N LEU A 465 -16.92 -26.58 -29.69
CA LEU A 465 -18.08 -26.56 -28.83
C LEU A 465 -19.02 -27.72 -29.13
N PRO A 466 -19.58 -28.39 -28.08
CA PRO A 466 -20.65 -29.35 -28.25
C PRO A 466 -21.82 -28.77 -29.06
N ALA A 467 -22.36 -29.57 -30.00
CA ALA A 467 -23.40 -29.10 -30.91
C ALA A 467 -24.64 -28.57 -30.19
N HIS A 468 -25.03 -29.19 -29.07
CA HIS A 468 -26.19 -28.77 -28.28
C HIS A 468 -25.96 -27.41 -27.62
N LEU A 469 -24.74 -27.09 -27.08
CA LEU A 469 -24.43 -25.81 -26.51
C LEU A 469 -24.37 -24.69 -27.57
N ARG A 470 -23.78 -24.99 -28.75
CA ARG A 470 -23.81 -24.06 -29.89
C ARG A 470 -25.25 -23.70 -30.25
N SER A 471 -26.11 -24.71 -30.43
CA SER A 471 -27.52 -24.54 -30.78
C SER A 471 -28.29 -23.77 -29.70
N ALA A 472 -28.02 -24.03 -28.43
CA ALA A 472 -28.63 -23.29 -27.30
C ALA A 472 -28.23 -21.82 -27.30
N ILE A 473 -26.94 -21.48 -27.49
CA ILE A 473 -26.45 -20.09 -27.54
C ILE A 473 -27.10 -19.38 -28.75
N GLU A 474 -27.13 -20.00 -29.93
CA GLU A 474 -27.74 -19.43 -31.13
C GLU A 474 -29.26 -19.21 -30.97
N SER A 475 -29.96 -20.14 -30.32
CA SER A 475 -31.39 -20.02 -30.03
C SER A 475 -31.72 -18.81 -29.15
N VAL A 476 -30.95 -18.59 -28.08
CA VAL A 476 -31.12 -17.41 -27.22
C VAL A 476 -30.89 -16.12 -27.99
N TYR A 477 -29.86 -16.08 -28.85
CA TYR A 477 -29.59 -14.91 -29.68
C TYR A 477 -30.69 -14.61 -30.72
N GLN A 478 -31.39 -15.64 -31.19
CA GLN A 478 -32.54 -15.52 -32.10
C GLN A 478 -33.85 -15.17 -31.38
N GLY A 479 -33.82 -15.05 -30.01
CA GLY A 479 -35.00 -14.72 -29.24
C GLY A 479 -36.04 -15.86 -29.15
N ARG A 480 -35.59 -17.12 -29.32
CA ARG A 480 -36.48 -18.29 -29.19
C ARG A 480 -36.76 -18.54 -27.70
N GLU A 481 -37.90 -19.17 -27.41
CA GLU A 481 -38.28 -19.55 -26.04
C GLU A 481 -37.20 -20.35 -25.34
N THR A 482 -36.94 -19.98 -24.08
CA THR A 482 -35.95 -20.64 -23.22
C THR A 482 -36.67 -21.28 -22.05
N ALA A 483 -36.21 -22.47 -21.67
CA ALA A 483 -36.67 -23.10 -20.45
C ALA A 483 -36.18 -22.34 -19.22
N ARG A 484 -37.04 -22.13 -18.23
CA ARG A 484 -36.71 -21.52 -16.95
C ARG A 484 -36.89 -22.52 -15.82
N LEU A 485 -35.84 -22.80 -15.08
CA LEU A 485 -35.89 -23.62 -13.88
C LEU A 485 -35.90 -22.70 -12.66
N GLU A 486 -36.94 -22.81 -11.84
CA GLU A 486 -37.09 -22.01 -10.64
C GLU A 486 -37.26 -22.91 -9.42
N GLN A 487 -36.69 -22.48 -8.30
CA GLN A 487 -36.93 -23.11 -7.02
C GLN A 487 -38.17 -22.52 -6.40
N VAL A 488 -39.19 -23.33 -6.20
CA VAL A 488 -40.44 -22.95 -5.59
C VAL A 488 -40.77 -23.92 -4.46
N TRP A 489 -41.58 -23.45 -3.49
CA TRP A 489 -42.15 -24.32 -2.46
C TRP A 489 -43.57 -24.71 -2.88
N LEU A 490 -43.89 -25.99 -2.80
CA LEU A 490 -45.26 -26.48 -2.96
C LEU A 490 -45.96 -26.48 -1.59
N LEU A 491 -46.94 -25.61 -1.43
CA LEU A 491 -47.84 -25.62 -0.28
C LEU A 491 -48.99 -26.56 -0.59
N ARG A 492 -49.24 -27.49 0.31
CA ARG A 492 -50.44 -28.37 0.26
C ARG A 492 -51.26 -28.11 1.52
N VAL A 493 -52.55 -27.85 1.36
CA VAL A 493 -53.50 -27.67 2.44
C VAL A 493 -54.69 -28.61 2.25
N PRO A 494 -55.19 -29.24 3.33
CA PRO A 494 -56.35 -30.15 3.24
C PRO A 494 -57.63 -29.46 2.77
N ASP A 495 -57.83 -28.21 3.18
CA ASP A 495 -58.97 -27.39 2.81
C ASP A 495 -58.51 -26.31 1.80
N PRO A 496 -58.97 -26.36 0.54
CA PRO A 496 -58.64 -25.35 -0.47
C PRO A 496 -59.02 -23.90 -0.07
N ALA A 497 -60.03 -23.72 0.80
CA ALA A 497 -60.44 -22.40 1.25
C ALA A 497 -59.32 -21.65 2.01
N VAL A 498 -58.34 -22.36 2.57
CA VAL A 498 -57.17 -21.77 3.23
C VAL A 498 -56.34 -20.99 2.25
N LEU A 499 -56.21 -21.40 0.98
CA LEU A 499 -55.47 -20.70 -0.05
C LEU A 499 -56.11 -19.37 -0.45
N GLU A 500 -57.43 -19.25 -0.27
CA GLU A 500 -58.19 -18.03 -0.58
C GLU A 500 -58.10 -16.98 0.55
N HIS A 501 -57.48 -17.31 1.69
CA HIS A 501 -57.32 -16.38 2.81
C HIS A 501 -56.48 -15.16 2.36
N PRO A 502 -57.00 -13.92 2.58
CA PRO A 502 -56.36 -12.72 2.05
C PRO A 502 -54.89 -12.55 2.45
N ALA A 503 -54.51 -12.95 3.66
CA ALA A 503 -53.12 -12.86 4.15
C ALA A 503 -52.19 -13.87 3.49
N LEU A 504 -52.72 -15.01 2.98
CA LEU A 504 -51.93 -16.05 2.30
C LEU A 504 -51.87 -15.82 0.81
N ARG A 505 -52.96 -15.39 0.18
CA ARG A 505 -53.13 -15.18 -1.27
C ARG A 505 -52.02 -14.33 -1.90
N ARG A 506 -51.55 -13.32 -1.18
CA ARG A 506 -50.47 -12.42 -1.63
C ARG A 506 -49.12 -13.12 -1.82
N PHE A 507 -48.93 -14.30 -1.21
CA PHE A 507 -47.68 -15.08 -1.34
C PHE A 507 -47.84 -16.27 -2.30
N ILE A 508 -49.05 -16.51 -2.78
CA ILE A 508 -49.33 -17.55 -3.77
C ILE A 508 -48.94 -16.99 -5.14
N ARG A 509 -48.00 -17.67 -5.79
CA ARG A 509 -47.57 -17.37 -7.12
C ARG A 509 -48.52 -17.94 -8.16
N GLU A 510 -48.90 -19.22 -7.95
CA GLU A 510 -49.74 -19.97 -8.86
C GLU A 510 -50.53 -21.01 -8.05
N SER A 511 -51.79 -21.13 -8.34
CA SER A 511 -52.65 -22.20 -7.77
C SER A 511 -52.64 -23.39 -8.74
N LEU A 512 -52.28 -24.55 -8.22
CA LEU A 512 -52.24 -25.81 -8.98
C LEU A 512 -53.55 -26.63 -8.84
N GLY A 513 -54.58 -26.08 -8.21
CA GLY A 513 -55.88 -26.73 -7.93
C GLY A 513 -55.90 -27.54 -6.62
N GLU A 514 -57.08 -27.92 -6.17
CA GLU A 514 -57.37 -28.81 -5.03
C GLU A 514 -56.46 -28.69 -3.77
N GLY A 515 -56.31 -27.45 -3.25
CA GLY A 515 -55.49 -27.24 -2.04
C GLY A 515 -53.96 -27.23 -2.28
N MET A 516 -53.49 -27.04 -3.51
CA MET A 516 -52.09 -26.93 -3.86
C MET A 516 -51.75 -25.57 -4.45
N ALA A 517 -50.69 -24.95 -3.99
CA ALA A 517 -50.19 -23.69 -4.51
C ALA A 517 -48.64 -23.61 -4.51
N LEU A 518 -48.09 -22.92 -5.49
CA LEU A 518 -46.67 -22.58 -5.53
C LEU A 518 -46.42 -21.25 -4.81
N ILE A 519 -45.40 -21.24 -3.98
CA ILE A 519 -44.92 -20.04 -3.28
C ILE A 519 -43.42 -19.81 -3.60
N HIS A 520 -42.96 -18.56 -3.60
CA HIS A 520 -41.55 -18.27 -3.78
C HIS A 520 -40.73 -18.76 -2.58
N ALA A 521 -39.55 -19.27 -2.83
CA ALA A 521 -38.64 -19.75 -1.78
C ALA A 521 -38.35 -18.66 -0.72
N ALA A 522 -38.25 -17.38 -1.13
CA ALA A 522 -38.03 -16.25 -0.25
C ALA A 522 -39.19 -15.96 0.71
N ASP A 523 -40.40 -16.39 0.39
CA ASP A 523 -41.60 -16.12 1.19
C ASP A 523 -42.01 -17.26 2.14
N ARG A 524 -41.24 -18.37 2.14
CA ARG A 524 -41.47 -19.54 2.99
C ARG A 524 -41.77 -19.18 4.46
N ALA A 525 -40.86 -18.40 5.08
CA ALA A 525 -40.96 -18.04 6.49
C ALA A 525 -42.23 -17.21 6.78
N LYS A 526 -42.61 -16.33 5.85
CA LYS A 526 -43.83 -15.51 5.96
C LYS A 526 -45.07 -16.36 5.82
N VAL A 527 -45.09 -17.33 4.90
CA VAL A 527 -46.22 -18.25 4.72
C VAL A 527 -46.39 -19.12 5.93
N VAL A 528 -45.33 -19.71 6.48
CA VAL A 528 -45.36 -20.48 7.74
C VAL A 528 -45.93 -19.66 8.87
N ALA A 529 -45.51 -18.39 9.03
CA ALA A 529 -46.02 -17.50 10.08
C ALA A 529 -47.52 -17.17 9.88
N VAL A 530 -47.99 -16.99 8.64
CA VAL A 530 -49.41 -16.73 8.35
C VAL A 530 -50.26 -17.98 8.64
N LEU A 531 -49.81 -19.16 8.26
CA LEU A 531 -50.50 -20.41 8.55
C LEU A 531 -50.62 -20.65 10.05
N ALA A 532 -49.53 -20.49 10.81
CA ALA A 532 -49.52 -20.64 12.26
C ALA A 532 -50.49 -19.69 12.96
N ARG A 533 -50.56 -18.41 12.52
CA ARG A 533 -51.54 -17.42 13.04
C ARG A 533 -52.98 -17.79 12.79
N ASN A 534 -53.23 -18.59 11.74
CA ASN A 534 -54.58 -19.09 11.42
C ASN A 534 -54.83 -20.50 11.99
N GLY A 535 -54.01 -20.95 12.94
CA GLY A 535 -54.19 -22.24 13.62
C GLY A 535 -53.71 -23.46 12.83
N ILE A 536 -52.98 -23.27 11.74
CA ILE A 536 -52.46 -24.35 10.91
C ILE A 536 -50.95 -24.42 11.13
N LEU A 537 -50.45 -25.54 11.65
CA LEU A 537 -49.03 -25.83 11.79
C LEU A 537 -48.55 -26.63 10.60
N PRO A 538 -47.75 -26.05 9.69
CA PRO A 538 -47.26 -26.77 8.51
C PRO A 538 -46.08 -27.67 8.87
N GLU A 539 -46.13 -28.92 8.40
CA GLU A 539 -44.94 -29.75 8.29
C GLU A 539 -44.07 -29.25 7.13
N THR A 540 -42.79 -29.14 7.37
CA THR A 540 -41.83 -28.79 6.34
C THR A 540 -40.93 -29.98 6.03
N ASP A 541 -41.19 -30.67 4.92
CA ASP A 541 -40.26 -31.65 4.38
C ASP A 541 -39.05 -30.94 3.79
N ILE A 542 -37.95 -31.02 4.50
CA ILE A 542 -36.63 -30.63 3.98
C ILE A 542 -35.93 -31.92 3.54
N ARG A 543 -36.11 -32.30 2.28
CA ARG A 543 -35.24 -33.29 1.63
C ARG A 543 -34.19 -32.61 0.75
#